data_2958d2624be12a6339bcd67682656765
#
_entry.id   2958d2624be12a6339bcd67682656765
#
_cell.length_a   1.000
_cell.length_b   1.000
_cell.length_c   1.000
_cell.angle_alpha   90.00
_cell.angle_beta   90.00
_cell.angle_gamma   90.00
#
_symmetry.space_group_name_H-M   'P 1'
#
loop_
_entity.id
_entity.type
_entity.pdbx_description
1 polymer ?
#
loop_
_entity_poly.entity_id
_entity_poly.type
_entity_poly.pdbx_seq_one_letter_code
_entity_poly.pdbx_strand_id
1 'polypeptide(L)'
;MTNLEVDALLVNWSDWVGRDCDGGLGFPTKTILGRMADGDLSMGSSSQSTSPPLMKRDYRAETVDRAIKNLSKVDPSAVDAIVLQYCRAGTTTQKSKELLVSKRTYYTLIDRGKCWLSGFFSAIQNQSEPSSHNLRLEKDRGIGRDY
;
A
#
# COMPACT_ATOMS: atom_id res chain seq x y z
N MET A 1 -14.68 -6.91 5.91
CA MET A 1 -13.76 -5.81 6.22
C MET A 1 -14.53 -4.52 6.38
N THR A 2 -14.33 -3.78 7.46
CA THR A 2 -15.04 -2.51 7.72
C THR A 2 -14.34 -1.33 7.02
N ASN A 3 -15.07 -0.24 6.77
CA ASN A 3 -14.48 0.98 6.20
C ASN A 3 -13.31 1.54 7.03
N LEU A 4 -13.37 1.38 8.37
CA LEU A 4 -12.29 1.80 9.28
C LEU A 4 -11.01 0.99 9.07
N GLU A 5 -11.12 -0.31 8.80
CA GLU A 5 -9.94 -1.16 8.52
C GLU A 5 -9.31 -0.78 7.18
N VAL A 6 -10.12 -0.48 6.16
CA VAL A 6 -9.63 0.00 4.86
C VAL A 6 -8.94 1.36 5.03
N ASP A 7 -9.48 2.28 5.83
CA ASP A 7 -8.84 3.56 6.13
C ASP A 7 -7.48 3.39 6.79
N ALA A 8 -7.37 2.51 7.78
CA ALA A 8 -6.10 2.22 8.45
C ALA A 8 -5.05 1.65 7.49
N LEU A 9 -5.47 0.78 6.56
CA LEU A 9 -4.58 0.24 5.53
C LEU A 9 -4.13 1.31 4.53
N LEU A 10 -5.01 2.23 4.13
CA LEU A 10 -4.68 3.33 3.22
C LEU A 10 -3.75 4.36 3.87
N VAL A 11 -3.92 4.65 5.16
CA VAL A 11 -3.00 5.51 5.91
C VAL A 11 -1.61 4.86 5.97
N ASN A 12 -1.51 3.58 6.34
CA ASN A 12 -0.23 2.87 6.36
C ASN A 12 0.43 2.82 4.98
N TRP A 13 -0.36 2.60 3.93
CA TRP A 13 0.13 2.63 2.55
C TRP A 13 0.63 4.02 2.14
N SER A 14 -0.07 5.09 2.50
CA SER A 14 0.36 6.46 2.20
C SER A 14 1.68 6.82 2.88
N ASP A 15 1.88 6.39 4.13
CA ASP A 15 3.13 6.56 4.86
C ASP A 15 4.28 5.76 4.22
N TRP A 16 3.97 4.57 3.72
CA TRP A 16 4.94 3.73 3.02
C TRP A 16 5.36 4.35 1.68
N VAL A 17 4.40 4.83 0.87
CA VAL A 17 4.67 5.55 -0.39
C VAL A 17 5.43 6.85 -0.13
N GLY A 18 5.08 7.61 0.92
CA GLY A 18 5.77 8.83 1.29
C GLY A 18 7.25 8.59 1.62
N ARG A 19 7.56 7.51 2.31
CA ARG A 19 8.95 7.11 2.61
C ARG A 19 9.75 6.77 1.35
N ASP A 20 9.13 6.12 0.37
CA ASP A 20 9.77 5.82 -0.91
C ASP A 20 10.01 7.07 -1.76
N CYS A 21 9.14 8.08 -1.64
CA CYS A 21 9.28 9.35 -2.37
C CYS A 21 10.32 10.28 -1.73
N ASP A 22 10.39 10.33 -0.39
CA ASP A 22 11.34 11.18 0.35
C ASP A 22 12.71 10.54 0.56
N GLY A 23 12.74 9.21 0.55
CA GLY A 23 13.92 8.40 0.80
C GLY A 23 14.37 7.65 -0.43
N GLY A 24 14.68 8.35 -1.52
CA GLY A 24 15.43 7.68 -2.58
C GLY A 24 16.60 6.93 -1.95
N LEU A 25 16.56 5.61 -1.95
CA LEU A 25 17.63 4.61 -1.70
C LEU A 25 18.91 5.08 -0.96
N GLY A 26 18.83 6.04 -0.02
CA GLY A 26 19.99 6.49 0.75
C GLY A 26 21.15 7.07 -0.08
N PHE A 27 20.95 7.30 -1.37
CA PHE A 27 21.95 8.02 -2.15
C PHE A 27 21.90 9.50 -1.78
N PRO A 28 23.01 10.08 -1.34
CA PRO A 28 23.05 11.49 -1.06
C PRO A 28 22.65 12.25 -2.32
N THR A 29 21.66 13.13 -2.19
CA THR A 29 21.14 13.99 -3.27
C THR A 29 22.20 14.86 -3.93
N LYS A 30 23.35 15.02 -3.28
CA LYS A 30 24.53 15.69 -3.82
C LYS A 30 25.67 14.71 -4.01
N THR A 31 26.20 14.65 -5.21
CA THR A 31 27.42 13.91 -5.49
C THR A 31 28.58 14.45 -4.63
N ILE A 32 29.60 13.64 -4.37
CA ILE A 32 30.82 14.05 -3.65
C ILE A 32 31.39 15.35 -4.23
N LEU A 33 31.40 15.46 -5.56
CA LEU A 33 31.81 16.65 -6.29
C LEU A 33 30.91 17.87 -6.00
N GLY A 34 29.59 17.69 -5.87
CA GLY A 34 28.66 18.76 -5.51
C GLY A 34 28.86 19.26 -4.08
N ARG A 35 29.25 18.38 -3.14
CA ARG A 35 29.59 18.75 -1.76
C ARG A 35 30.93 19.49 -1.68
N MET A 36 31.89 19.11 -2.51
CA MET A 36 33.19 19.83 -2.61
C MET A 36 32.99 21.23 -3.18
N ALA A 37 32.08 21.40 -4.17
CA ALA A 37 31.80 22.71 -4.76
C ALA A 37 31.12 23.67 -3.77
N ASP A 38 30.31 23.16 -2.83
CA ASP A 38 29.62 23.93 -1.79
C ASP A 38 30.52 24.23 -0.57
N GLY A 39 31.79 23.80 -0.57
CA GLY A 39 32.73 24.08 0.52
C GLY A 39 32.46 23.33 1.82
N ASP A 40 31.57 22.37 1.82
CA ASP A 40 31.19 21.54 2.98
C ASP A 40 32.15 20.36 3.16
N LEU A 41 33.47 20.70 3.32
CA LEU A 41 34.50 19.74 3.66
C LEU A 41 34.60 19.59 5.18
N SER A 42 33.51 19.39 5.86
CA SER A 42 33.57 18.93 7.24
C SER A 42 34.04 17.47 7.23
N MET A 43 35.35 17.31 7.37
CA MET A 43 36.03 16.05 7.67
C MET A 43 35.65 15.59 9.08
N GLY A 44 34.35 15.35 9.29
CA GLY A 44 33.85 14.66 10.46
C GLY A 44 34.00 13.17 10.22
N SER A 45 35.15 12.64 10.63
CA SER A 45 35.39 11.22 10.80
C SER A 45 34.33 10.63 11.75
N SER A 46 33.24 10.10 11.25
CA SER A 46 32.51 9.06 11.92
C SER A 46 32.07 8.08 10.85
N SER A 47 32.94 7.12 10.61
CA SER A 47 32.59 5.88 9.92
C SER A 47 31.62 5.07 10.80
N GLN A 48 30.42 5.56 10.95
CA GLN A 48 29.28 4.69 11.20
C GLN A 48 28.81 4.21 9.83
N SER A 49 29.35 3.07 9.43
CA SER A 49 28.70 2.22 8.44
C SER A 49 27.40 1.70 9.05
N THR A 50 26.44 2.57 9.19
CA THR A 50 25.05 2.18 9.31
C THR A 50 24.66 1.65 7.95
N SER A 51 24.82 0.35 7.77
CA SER A 51 24.08 -0.36 6.73
C SER A 51 22.66 0.20 6.76
N PRO A 52 22.11 0.66 5.62
CA PRO A 52 20.75 1.18 5.61
C PRO A 52 19.90 0.11 6.29
N PRO A 53 19.07 0.48 7.28
CA PRO A 53 18.23 -0.51 7.93
C PRO A 53 17.51 -1.24 6.81
N LEU A 54 17.70 -2.56 6.75
CA LEU A 54 16.97 -3.44 5.84
C LEU A 54 15.50 -3.04 6.02
N MET A 55 14.95 -2.31 5.06
CA MET A 55 13.57 -1.85 5.12
C MET A 55 12.73 -3.09 5.33
N LYS A 56 12.14 -3.21 6.52
CA LYS A 56 11.21 -4.29 6.80
C LYS A 56 10.13 -4.19 5.73
N ARG A 57 10.10 -5.18 4.85
CA ARG A 57 9.07 -5.29 3.82
C ARG A 57 7.72 -5.18 4.50
N ASP A 58 6.98 -4.13 4.19
CA ASP A 58 5.61 -4.01 4.68
C ASP A 58 4.67 -4.70 3.68
N TYR A 59 4.51 -6.00 3.88
CA TYR A 59 3.62 -6.83 3.04
C TYR A 59 2.19 -6.29 2.99
N ARG A 60 1.75 -5.56 4.02
CA ARG A 60 0.42 -4.96 4.05
C ARG A 60 0.36 -3.79 3.07
N ALA A 61 1.33 -2.89 3.11
CA ALA A 61 1.43 -1.78 2.16
C ALA A 61 1.61 -2.26 0.72
N GLU A 62 2.44 -3.29 0.48
CA GLU A 62 2.61 -3.91 -0.85
C GLU A 62 1.28 -4.51 -1.37
N THR A 63 0.49 -5.11 -0.49
CA THR A 63 -0.82 -5.67 -0.88
C THR A 63 -1.80 -4.56 -1.25
N VAL A 64 -1.81 -3.46 -0.48
CA VAL A 64 -2.63 -2.27 -0.80
C VAL A 64 -2.19 -1.65 -2.12
N ASP A 65 -0.89 -1.51 -2.37
CA ASP A 65 -0.34 -0.98 -3.62
C ASP A 65 -0.80 -1.81 -4.83
N ARG A 66 -0.75 -3.13 -4.70
CA ARG A 66 -1.27 -4.05 -5.73
C ARG A 66 -2.76 -3.87 -5.96
N ALA A 67 -3.54 -3.72 -4.88
CA ALA A 67 -4.98 -3.48 -4.97
C ALA A 67 -5.29 -2.17 -5.69
N ILE A 68 -4.57 -1.09 -5.37
CA ILE A 68 -4.71 0.22 -6.01
C ILE A 68 -4.33 0.14 -7.49
N LYS A 69 -3.26 -0.56 -7.86
CA LYS A 69 -2.90 -0.82 -9.26
C LYS A 69 -3.97 -1.60 -10.02
N ASN A 70 -4.67 -2.52 -9.37
CA ASN A 70 -5.80 -3.22 -9.99
C ASN A 70 -7.02 -2.31 -10.10
N LEU A 71 -7.31 -1.50 -9.08
CA LEU A 71 -8.39 -0.52 -9.11
C LEU A 71 -8.18 0.51 -10.23
N SER A 72 -6.94 0.93 -10.51
CA SER A 72 -6.65 1.90 -11.58
C SER A 72 -7.04 1.43 -12.98
N LYS A 73 -7.12 0.13 -13.19
CA LYS A 73 -7.59 -0.46 -14.45
C LYS A 73 -9.11 -0.43 -14.59
N VAL A 74 -9.81 -0.39 -13.47
CA VAL A 74 -11.29 -0.41 -13.42
C VAL A 74 -11.85 0.99 -13.28
N ASP A 75 -11.28 1.78 -12.37
CA ASP A 75 -11.75 3.12 -12.02
C ASP A 75 -10.60 4.05 -11.66
N PRO A 76 -9.93 4.64 -12.66
CA PRO A 76 -8.81 5.55 -12.44
C PRO A 76 -9.22 6.79 -11.63
N SER A 77 -10.44 7.31 -11.80
CA SER A 77 -10.92 8.49 -11.07
C SER A 77 -11.04 8.25 -9.57
N ALA A 78 -11.45 7.04 -9.17
CA ALA A 78 -11.48 6.66 -7.76
C ALA A 78 -10.07 6.54 -7.17
N VAL A 79 -9.09 6.05 -7.95
CA VAL A 79 -7.68 6.01 -7.53
C VAL A 79 -7.12 7.40 -7.33
N ASP A 80 -7.35 8.33 -8.27
CA ASP A 80 -6.89 9.71 -8.16
C ASP A 80 -7.45 10.38 -6.89
N ALA A 81 -8.74 10.15 -6.59
CA ALA A 81 -9.36 10.66 -5.37
C ALA A 81 -8.73 10.05 -4.10
N ILE A 82 -8.42 8.75 -4.07
CA ILE A 82 -7.75 8.08 -2.94
C ILE A 82 -6.33 8.63 -2.77
N VAL A 83 -5.53 8.70 -3.83
CA VAL A 83 -4.16 9.24 -3.79
C VAL A 83 -4.17 10.67 -3.25
N LEU A 84 -5.04 11.54 -3.76
CA LEU A 84 -5.17 12.91 -3.25
C LEU A 84 -5.61 12.94 -1.78
N GLN A 85 -6.50 12.04 -1.37
CA GLN A 85 -7.01 12.01 0.00
C GLN A 85 -5.94 11.65 1.01
N TYR A 86 -5.14 10.61 0.72
CA TYR A 86 -4.22 10.02 1.68
C TYR A 86 -2.77 10.45 1.50
N CYS A 87 -2.31 10.69 0.27
CA CYS A 87 -0.91 11.04 0.00
C CYS A 87 -0.65 12.54 -0.07
N ARG A 88 -1.69 13.38 -0.21
CA ARG A 88 -1.51 14.84 -0.28
C ARG A 88 -2.14 15.56 0.89
N ALA A 89 -1.40 16.51 1.47
CA ALA A 89 -1.94 17.48 2.41
C ALA A 89 -2.90 18.45 1.71
N GLY A 90 -3.81 19.06 2.46
CA GLY A 90 -4.73 20.06 1.93
C GLY A 90 -6.18 19.78 2.29
N THR A 91 -7.02 20.79 2.07
CA THR A 91 -8.46 20.70 2.35
C THR A 91 -9.20 19.94 1.25
N THR A 92 -10.33 19.32 1.58
CA THR A 92 -11.20 18.65 0.60
C THR A 92 -11.60 19.56 -0.56
N THR A 93 -11.76 20.85 -0.28
CA THR A 93 -12.08 21.84 -1.31
C THR A 93 -10.96 22.02 -2.34
N GLN A 94 -9.71 22.02 -1.88
CA GLN A 94 -8.56 22.10 -2.78
C GLN A 94 -8.43 20.82 -3.61
N LYS A 95 -8.55 19.67 -2.98
CA LYS A 95 -8.47 18.34 -3.61
C LYS A 95 -9.58 18.13 -4.66
N SER A 96 -10.83 18.55 -4.36
CA SER A 96 -11.92 18.45 -5.34
C SER A 96 -11.73 19.38 -6.54
N LYS A 97 -11.16 20.58 -6.34
CA LYS A 97 -10.80 21.49 -7.43
C LYS A 97 -9.68 20.93 -8.31
N GLU A 98 -8.69 20.26 -7.71
CA GLU A 98 -7.58 19.63 -8.45
C GLU A 98 -8.10 18.54 -9.39
N LEU A 99 -9.11 17.77 -8.98
CA LEU A 99 -9.79 16.79 -9.83
C LEU A 99 -10.87 17.38 -10.74
N LEU A 100 -11.12 18.68 -10.67
CA LEU A 100 -12.19 19.38 -11.43
C LEU A 100 -13.58 18.78 -11.17
N VAL A 101 -13.85 18.32 -9.96
CA VAL A 101 -15.13 17.72 -9.55
C VAL A 101 -15.75 18.46 -8.37
N SER A 102 -17.06 18.26 -8.17
CA SER A 102 -17.74 18.77 -6.98
C SER A 102 -17.26 18.04 -5.71
N LYS A 103 -17.37 18.68 -4.55
CA LYS A 103 -17.07 18.02 -3.25
C LYS A 103 -17.85 16.71 -3.07
N ARG A 104 -19.13 16.72 -3.45
CA ARG A 104 -20.01 15.54 -3.37
C ARG A 104 -19.46 14.40 -4.24
N THR A 105 -19.11 14.70 -5.48
CA THR A 105 -18.52 13.73 -6.42
C THR A 105 -17.20 13.20 -5.88
N TYR A 106 -16.37 14.08 -5.30
CA TYR A 106 -15.10 13.68 -4.68
C TYR A 106 -15.30 12.65 -3.58
N TYR A 107 -16.23 12.86 -2.66
CA TYR A 107 -16.54 11.87 -1.61
C TYR A 107 -17.10 10.56 -2.19
N THR A 108 -17.96 10.66 -3.21
CA THR A 108 -18.51 9.47 -3.86
C THR A 108 -17.41 8.63 -4.53
N LEU A 109 -16.39 9.26 -5.12
CA LEU A 109 -15.24 8.58 -5.70
C LEU A 109 -14.41 7.84 -4.63
N ILE A 110 -14.16 8.51 -3.49
CA ILE A 110 -13.46 7.88 -2.36
C ILE A 110 -14.23 6.68 -1.83
N ASP A 111 -15.53 6.83 -1.56
CA ASP A 111 -16.37 5.75 -1.04
C ASP A 111 -16.43 4.57 -2.01
N ARG A 112 -16.54 4.82 -3.30
CA ARG A 112 -16.53 3.79 -4.34
C ARG A 112 -15.21 3.03 -4.37
N GLY A 113 -14.09 3.75 -4.29
CA GLY A 113 -12.78 3.13 -4.21
C GLY A 113 -12.59 2.29 -2.95
N LYS A 114 -13.02 2.77 -1.78
CA LYS A 114 -12.98 2.01 -0.52
C LYS A 114 -13.84 0.76 -0.56
N CYS A 115 -15.05 0.84 -1.11
CA CYS A 115 -15.93 -0.32 -1.28
C CYS A 115 -15.26 -1.40 -2.16
N TRP A 116 -14.65 -0.99 -3.27
CA TRP A 116 -13.93 -1.91 -4.14
C TRP A 116 -12.75 -2.57 -3.43
N LEU A 117 -11.93 -1.77 -2.71
CA LEU A 117 -10.79 -2.27 -1.92
C LEU A 117 -11.24 -3.25 -0.83
N SER A 118 -12.33 -2.94 -0.12
CA SER A 118 -12.91 -3.84 0.89
C SER A 118 -13.28 -5.20 0.28
N GLY A 119 -13.92 -5.21 -0.89
CA GLY A 119 -14.24 -6.44 -1.64
C GLY A 119 -12.98 -7.21 -2.04
N PHE A 120 -11.97 -6.52 -2.55
CA PHE A 120 -10.70 -7.12 -2.96
C PHE A 120 -9.98 -7.80 -1.79
N PHE A 121 -9.87 -7.12 -0.64
CA PHE A 121 -9.24 -7.70 0.55
C PHE A 121 -10.04 -8.87 1.13
N SER A 122 -11.37 -8.78 1.13
CA SER A 122 -12.22 -9.91 1.56
C SER A 122 -12.03 -11.13 0.67
N ALA A 123 -11.88 -10.95 -0.64
CA ALA A 123 -11.62 -12.04 -1.57
C ALA A 123 -10.26 -12.72 -1.32
N ILE A 124 -9.21 -11.95 -1.00
CA ILE A 124 -7.89 -12.50 -0.66
C ILE A 124 -7.95 -13.28 0.65
N GLN A 125 -8.63 -12.78 1.67
CA GLN A 125 -8.76 -13.48 2.96
C GLN A 125 -9.43 -14.83 2.79
N ASN A 126 -10.47 -14.91 1.98
CA ASN A 126 -11.18 -16.18 1.70
C ASN A 126 -10.33 -17.19 0.92
N GLN A 127 -9.32 -16.75 0.17
CA GLN A 127 -8.41 -17.64 -0.55
C GLN A 127 -7.27 -18.21 0.33
N SER A 128 -6.98 -17.58 1.45
CA SER A 128 -5.93 -18.01 2.37
C SER A 128 -6.40 -19.06 3.40
N GLU A 129 -7.67 -19.38 3.46
CA GLU A 129 -8.18 -20.52 4.22
C GLU A 129 -8.14 -21.78 3.34
N PRO A 130 -7.17 -22.71 3.53
CA PRO A 130 -7.24 -24.00 2.86
C PRO A 130 -8.50 -24.71 3.38
N SER A 131 -9.39 -25.05 2.47
CA SER A 131 -10.60 -25.83 2.74
C SER A 131 -10.26 -27.09 3.54
N SER A 132 -10.37 -27.01 4.86
CA SER A 132 -10.25 -28.15 5.79
C SER A 132 -11.43 -29.11 5.64
N HIS A 133 -12.29 -28.89 4.64
CA HIS A 133 -13.51 -29.68 4.47
C HIS A 133 -13.33 -30.95 3.64
N ASN A 134 -12.18 -31.15 2.97
CA ASN A 134 -11.97 -32.32 2.10
C ASN A 134 -11.19 -33.47 2.74
N LEU A 135 -10.77 -33.38 4.00
CA LEU A 135 -10.03 -34.47 4.66
C LEU A 135 -10.91 -35.45 5.45
N ARG A 136 -12.25 -35.26 5.43
CA ARG A 136 -13.15 -36.11 6.23
C ARG A 136 -13.88 -37.20 5.46
N LEU A 137 -13.73 -37.26 4.14
CA LEU A 137 -14.47 -38.25 3.29
C LEU A 137 -13.61 -39.41 2.78
N GLU A 138 -12.31 -39.44 3.07
CA GLU A 138 -11.44 -40.54 2.61
C GLU A 138 -11.15 -41.60 3.67
N LYS A 139 -11.66 -41.46 4.90
CA LYS A 139 -11.39 -42.41 5.99
C LYS A 139 -12.42 -43.52 6.12
N ASP A 140 -13.52 -43.49 5.35
CA ASP A 140 -14.56 -44.50 5.44
C ASP A 140 -14.62 -45.50 4.26
N ARG A 141 -13.60 -45.54 3.39
CA ARG A 141 -13.54 -46.49 2.28
C ARG A 141 -12.49 -47.62 2.43
N GLY A 142 -12.08 -47.91 3.62
CA GLY A 142 -11.03 -48.89 3.84
C GLY A 142 -11.34 -49.92 4.91
N ILE A 143 -12.45 -50.66 4.84
CA ILE A 143 -12.59 -51.96 5.54
C ILE A 143 -13.65 -52.77 4.84
N GLY A 144 -13.29 -53.91 4.28
CA GLY A 144 -14.23 -54.94 3.92
C GLY A 144 -13.94 -55.62 2.59
N ARG A 145 -12.93 -56.48 2.54
CA ARG A 145 -12.93 -57.68 1.70
C ARG A 145 -12.09 -58.72 2.38
N ASP A 146 -12.75 -59.47 3.19
CA ASP A 146 -12.36 -60.88 3.44
C ASP A 146 -13.37 -61.73 2.69
N TYR A 147 -12.80 -62.78 2.08
CA TYR A 147 -13.34 -63.91 1.30
C TYR A 147 -13.42 -63.70 -0.20
#